data_59ff23efcb8d15c08f16c616b25efb72
#
_entry.id   59ff23efcb8d15c08f16c616b25efb72
#
_cell.length_a   1.000
_cell.length_b   1.000
_cell.length_c   1.000
_cell.angle_alpha   90.00
_cell.angle_beta   90.00
_cell.angle_gamma   90.00
#
_symmetry.space_group_name_H-M   'P 1'
#
loop_
_entity.id
_entity.type
_entity.pdbx_description
1 polymer ?
#
loop_
_entity_poly.entity_id
_entity_poly.type
_entity_poly.pdbx_seq_one_letter_code
_entity_poly.pdbx_strand_id
1 'polypeptide(L)'
;MDHPPIRAVGFKMFHIQRIMHRVIRITLLAVVAWLTATVVMAGTIEPFIGIVNRTDCGGFWRYDFNYETVDVDGETPIVLSAAIFLSPDVHDKRVKAKGCGLINHFTIMADYQCPTHVSNRLSQEGALAATHYILIESDGFGFGIDVERDQRYLQGRATARVNIDAFLAGRQLMAEEGYEWGDVTLNLGYSQGGHSGMWVNRLVAEGYRSDELPKIDYCILGGGPYDLYANYLQLAAANLSYNPAALVLILSSMIDAGGYQVKSEAIFSDDLMPLLPELFDSKQYSDGAINRVFYERYGHADDKKLPIDPLVKPVFFDENNEVMSEISYYLKLNSLVYDSWKPDKTGHITFVHARNDEVVPFLNQEHMESHLLANGYAAFDIDDSSEGDHKETGLLYVLKAISLLSTYVPAGMEEVFREIPSEQRHDIYSLDGRLIRHQITLSEAYRSLPKGIYIINGQKIVKEF
;
A
#
# COMPACT_ATOMS: atom_id res chain seq x y z
N MET A 1 20.75 -83.73 -57.29
CA MET A 1 21.36 -82.93 -56.19
C MET A 1 20.47 -81.72 -55.97
N ASP A 2 19.59 -81.87 -55.04
CA ASP A 2 18.51 -80.88 -54.79
C ASP A 2 18.93 -79.84 -53.76
N HIS A 3 18.79 -78.59 -54.14
CA HIS A 3 18.87 -77.51 -53.15
C HIS A 3 17.48 -77.20 -52.57
N PRO A 4 17.31 -77.06 -51.26
CA PRO A 4 16.03 -76.68 -50.62
C PRO A 4 15.84 -75.13 -50.68
N PRO A 5 14.57 -74.68 -50.63
CA PRO A 5 14.25 -73.28 -50.92
C PRO A 5 14.37 -72.40 -49.63
N ILE A 6 15.01 -71.22 -49.85
CA ILE A 6 15.05 -70.11 -48.93
C ILE A 6 13.65 -69.42 -48.83
N ARG A 7 12.74 -69.87 -47.97
CA ARG A 7 11.45 -69.20 -47.78
C ARG A 7 10.96 -69.10 -46.34
N ALA A 8 11.76 -69.31 -45.32
CA ALA A 8 11.29 -69.31 -43.94
C ALA A 8 11.80 -68.20 -43.03
N VAL A 9 12.73 -67.33 -43.47
CA VAL A 9 13.32 -66.28 -42.60
C VAL A 9 12.61 -64.92 -42.69
N GLY A 10 11.95 -64.59 -43.82
CA GLY A 10 11.28 -63.32 -44.00
C GLY A 10 9.98 -63.10 -43.17
N PHE A 11 9.25 -64.22 -42.88
CA PHE A 11 7.97 -64.12 -42.21
C PHE A 11 8.09 -63.87 -40.67
N LYS A 12 9.16 -64.33 -40.03
CA LYS A 12 9.42 -64.09 -38.61
C LYS A 12 9.91 -62.67 -38.32
N MET A 13 10.67 -62.05 -39.20
CA MET A 13 11.13 -60.68 -39.02
C MET A 13 10.01 -59.67 -39.13
N PHE A 14 9.05 -59.83 -40.05
CA PHE A 14 7.89 -58.97 -40.18
C PHE A 14 6.92 -59.02 -38.96
N HIS A 15 6.84 -60.15 -38.33
CA HIS A 15 6.01 -60.35 -37.13
C HIS A 15 6.62 -59.70 -35.91
N ILE A 16 7.93 -59.78 -35.75
CA ILE A 16 8.69 -59.16 -34.66
C ILE A 16 8.67 -57.62 -34.76
N GLN A 17 8.82 -57.09 -35.99
CA GLN A 17 8.72 -55.64 -36.21
C GLN A 17 7.32 -55.09 -35.91
N ARG A 18 6.25 -55.81 -36.26
CA ARG A 18 4.87 -55.41 -35.92
C ARG A 18 4.58 -55.43 -34.39
N ILE A 19 5.12 -56.40 -33.68
CA ILE A 19 5.00 -56.50 -32.24
C ILE A 19 5.79 -55.39 -31.57
N MET A 20 7.03 -55.13 -32.03
CA MET A 20 7.85 -54.02 -31.51
C MET A 20 7.21 -52.64 -31.72
N HIS A 21 6.63 -52.37 -32.90
CA HIS A 21 5.89 -51.12 -33.18
C HIS A 21 4.62 -50.98 -32.32
N ARG A 22 3.92 -52.07 -32.01
CA ARG A 22 2.78 -52.05 -31.08
C ARG A 22 3.20 -51.78 -29.66
N VAL A 23 4.26 -52.41 -29.16
CA VAL A 23 4.79 -52.19 -27.82
C VAL A 23 5.28 -50.75 -27.68
N ILE A 24 6.04 -50.22 -28.62
CA ILE A 24 6.51 -48.84 -28.63
C ILE A 24 5.32 -47.84 -28.64
N ARG A 25 4.28 -48.08 -29.46
CA ARG A 25 3.07 -47.21 -29.43
C ARG A 25 2.31 -47.27 -28.13
N ILE A 26 2.16 -48.45 -27.52
CA ILE A 26 1.47 -48.59 -26.22
C ILE A 26 2.27 -47.93 -25.12
N THR A 27 3.62 -48.08 -25.13
CA THR A 27 4.48 -47.41 -24.15
C THR A 27 4.48 -45.89 -24.31
N LEU A 28 4.50 -45.38 -25.55
CA LEU A 28 4.41 -43.95 -25.82
C LEU A 28 3.04 -43.37 -25.39
N LEU A 29 1.94 -44.07 -25.65
CA LEU A 29 0.61 -43.68 -25.21
C LEU A 29 0.47 -43.71 -23.70
N ALA A 30 1.07 -44.68 -23.01
CA ALA A 30 1.10 -44.76 -21.56
C ALA A 30 1.94 -43.64 -20.93
N VAL A 31 3.08 -43.28 -21.54
CA VAL A 31 3.92 -42.17 -21.09
C VAL A 31 3.23 -40.81 -21.33
N VAL A 32 2.58 -40.63 -22.48
CA VAL A 32 1.78 -39.43 -22.75
C VAL A 32 0.57 -39.33 -21.81
N ALA A 33 -0.13 -40.43 -21.54
CA ALA A 33 -1.23 -40.47 -20.59
C ALA A 33 -0.76 -40.22 -19.15
N TRP A 34 0.44 -40.69 -18.79
CA TRP A 34 1.04 -40.43 -17.48
C TRP A 34 1.50 -38.98 -17.35
N LEU A 35 2.12 -38.40 -18.40
CA LEU A 35 2.49 -36.97 -18.45
C LEU A 35 1.25 -36.06 -18.45
N THR A 36 0.17 -36.42 -19.15
CA THR A 36 -1.08 -35.65 -19.09
C THR A 36 -1.80 -35.81 -17.76
N ALA A 37 -1.77 -36.99 -17.12
CA ALA A 37 -2.31 -37.19 -15.79
C ALA A 37 -1.51 -36.45 -14.70
N THR A 38 -0.18 -36.34 -14.84
CA THR A 38 0.64 -35.54 -13.92
C THR A 38 0.47 -34.01 -14.12
N VAL A 39 0.18 -33.57 -15.34
CA VAL A 39 -0.17 -32.16 -15.62
C VAL A 39 -1.60 -31.82 -15.15
N VAL A 40 -2.53 -32.76 -15.18
CA VAL A 40 -3.90 -32.56 -14.66
C VAL A 40 -3.97 -32.71 -13.12
N MET A 41 -2.95 -33.29 -12.49
CA MET A 41 -2.84 -33.38 -11.01
C MET A 41 -1.96 -32.27 -10.41
N ALA A 42 -1.43 -31.36 -11.18
CA ALA A 42 -1.05 -30.03 -10.68
C ALA A 42 -2.34 -29.22 -10.57
N GLY A 43 -3.26 -29.66 -9.69
CA GLY A 43 -4.30 -28.80 -9.18
C GLY A 43 -3.60 -27.57 -8.61
N THR A 44 -4.01 -26.39 -9.01
CA THR A 44 -3.66 -25.14 -8.32
C THR A 44 -3.92 -25.42 -6.84
N ILE A 45 -2.84 -25.51 -6.06
CA ILE A 45 -2.98 -25.58 -4.59
C ILE A 45 -3.57 -24.24 -4.23
N GLU A 46 -4.86 -24.22 -3.86
CA GLU A 46 -5.49 -23.00 -3.35
C GLU A 46 -4.63 -22.45 -2.22
N PRO A 47 -4.25 -21.18 -2.23
CA PRO A 47 -3.42 -20.61 -1.19
C PRO A 47 -4.13 -20.73 0.17
N PHE A 48 -3.38 -21.05 1.19
CA PHE A 48 -3.92 -21.15 2.55
C PHE A 48 -4.42 -19.78 2.99
N ILE A 49 -5.66 -19.71 3.49
CA ILE A 49 -6.25 -18.50 4.06
C ILE A 49 -5.98 -18.47 5.56
N GLY A 50 -5.45 -17.36 6.07
CA GLY A 50 -5.10 -17.18 7.47
C GLY A 50 -3.63 -16.82 7.69
N ILE A 51 -3.18 -16.86 8.95
CA ILE A 51 -1.80 -16.51 9.33
C ILE A 51 -0.83 -17.58 8.84
N VAL A 52 0.11 -17.16 7.99
CA VAL A 52 1.14 -18.03 7.39
C VAL A 52 2.48 -17.93 8.11
N ASN A 53 2.77 -16.79 8.75
CA ASN A 53 4.04 -16.57 9.43
C ASN A 53 3.91 -15.59 10.61
N ARG A 54 4.83 -15.68 11.58
CA ARG A 54 4.99 -14.72 12.68
C ARG A 54 6.48 -14.44 12.87
N THR A 55 6.86 -13.18 12.74
CA THR A 55 8.27 -12.74 12.76
C THR A 55 8.49 -11.70 13.85
N ASP A 56 9.45 -11.95 14.73
CA ASP A 56 10.01 -10.92 15.62
C ASP A 56 11.01 -10.06 14.83
N CYS A 57 10.66 -8.80 14.62
CA CYS A 57 11.46 -7.82 13.88
C CYS A 57 12.35 -6.94 14.79
N GLY A 58 12.57 -7.36 16.05
CA GLY A 58 13.47 -6.67 16.99
C GLY A 58 12.97 -5.30 17.48
N GLY A 59 11.68 -5.15 17.62
CA GLY A 59 11.03 -3.92 18.11
C GLY A 59 9.54 -3.88 17.81
N PHE A 60 9.08 -4.76 16.96
CA PHE A 60 7.69 -5.04 16.66
C PHE A 60 7.55 -6.48 16.18
N TRP A 61 6.35 -7.02 16.24
CA TRP A 61 5.99 -8.30 15.65
C TRP A 61 5.24 -8.08 14.34
N ARG A 62 5.55 -8.89 13.32
CA ARG A 62 4.84 -8.94 12.06
C ARG A 62 4.19 -10.31 11.90
N TYR A 63 2.88 -10.33 11.60
CA TYR A 63 2.14 -11.54 11.27
C TYR A 63 1.74 -11.45 9.81
N ASP A 64 2.30 -12.33 8.97
CA ASP A 64 1.94 -12.43 7.57
C ASP A 64 0.71 -13.33 7.43
N PHE A 65 -0.26 -12.92 6.63
CA PHE A 65 -1.48 -13.70 6.40
C PHE A 65 -1.99 -13.55 4.97
N ASN A 66 -2.74 -14.56 4.51
CA ASN A 66 -3.46 -14.50 3.25
C ASN A 66 -4.94 -14.32 3.50
N TYR A 67 -5.62 -13.58 2.62
CA TYR A 67 -7.03 -13.26 2.71
C TYR A 67 -7.71 -13.29 1.35
N GLU A 68 -9.01 -13.59 1.35
CA GLU A 68 -9.85 -13.54 0.16
C GLU A 68 -10.32 -12.10 -0.11
N THR A 69 -10.32 -11.73 -1.38
CA THR A 69 -10.86 -10.47 -1.89
C THR A 69 -11.34 -10.68 -3.32
N VAL A 70 -11.58 -9.60 -4.06
CA VAL A 70 -11.95 -9.65 -5.48
C VAL A 70 -11.01 -8.81 -6.33
N ASP A 71 -10.85 -9.23 -7.59
CA ASP A 71 -10.03 -8.54 -8.57
C ASP A 71 -10.55 -7.12 -8.89
N VAL A 72 -9.88 -6.42 -9.77
CA VAL A 72 -10.22 -5.06 -10.20
C VAL A 72 -11.66 -4.93 -10.74
N ASP A 73 -12.20 -5.99 -11.35
CA ASP A 73 -13.59 -6.06 -11.81
C ASP A 73 -14.62 -6.01 -10.66
N GLY A 74 -14.21 -6.30 -9.43
CA GLY A 74 -15.05 -6.33 -8.25
C GLY A 74 -15.90 -7.58 -8.07
N GLU A 75 -15.66 -8.60 -8.87
CA GLU A 75 -16.46 -9.83 -8.92
C GLU A 75 -15.59 -11.10 -8.85
N THR A 76 -14.47 -11.15 -9.54
CA THR A 76 -13.60 -12.34 -9.60
C THR A 76 -12.87 -12.55 -8.29
N PRO A 77 -13.11 -13.67 -7.56
CA PRO A 77 -12.41 -13.95 -6.30
C PRO A 77 -10.92 -14.14 -6.54
N ILE A 78 -10.11 -13.56 -5.66
CA ILE A 78 -8.65 -13.73 -5.62
C ILE A 78 -8.19 -13.82 -4.17
N VAL A 79 -6.95 -14.29 -3.99
CA VAL A 79 -6.27 -14.31 -2.70
C VAL A 79 -5.06 -13.40 -2.76
N LEU A 80 -4.95 -12.50 -1.79
CA LEU A 80 -3.80 -11.62 -1.61
C LEU A 80 -3.15 -11.86 -0.24
N SER A 81 -1.95 -11.33 -0.06
CA SER A 81 -1.25 -11.33 1.22
C SER A 81 -1.29 -9.96 1.89
N ALA A 82 -1.12 -9.98 3.21
CA ALA A 82 -1.10 -8.79 4.05
C ALA A 82 -0.29 -9.05 5.33
N ALA A 83 0.05 -8.00 6.04
CA ALA A 83 0.76 -8.06 7.30
C ALA A 83 -0.02 -7.36 8.44
N ILE A 84 0.13 -7.91 9.66
CA ILE A 84 -0.32 -7.28 10.89
C ILE A 84 0.93 -6.91 11.70
N PHE A 85 0.97 -5.67 12.18
CA PHE A 85 2.08 -5.14 12.98
C PHE A 85 1.63 -4.88 14.41
N LEU A 86 2.36 -5.42 15.37
CA LEU A 86 2.07 -5.34 16.80
C LEU A 86 3.30 -4.84 17.56
N SER A 87 3.12 -3.97 18.53
CA SER A 87 4.17 -3.72 19.51
C SER A 87 4.44 -4.98 20.36
N PRO A 88 5.63 -5.14 20.95
CA PRO A 88 5.91 -6.27 21.83
C PRO A 88 4.93 -6.38 23.01
N ASP A 89 4.48 -5.26 23.57
CA ASP A 89 3.54 -5.25 24.69
C ASP A 89 2.14 -5.73 24.29
N VAL A 90 1.68 -5.39 23.10
CA VAL A 90 0.41 -5.90 22.54
C VAL A 90 0.57 -7.39 22.18
N HIS A 91 1.66 -7.76 21.50
CA HIS A 91 1.94 -9.16 21.14
C HIS A 91 1.92 -10.08 22.36
N ASP A 92 2.62 -9.72 23.42
CA ASP A 92 2.70 -10.49 24.66
C ASP A 92 1.41 -10.38 25.52
N LYS A 93 0.42 -9.65 25.04
CA LYS A 93 -0.85 -9.38 25.76
C LYS A 93 -0.64 -8.73 27.13
N ARG A 94 0.47 -7.98 27.29
CA ARG A 94 0.75 -7.20 28.51
C ARG A 94 -0.12 -5.95 28.59
N VAL A 95 -0.49 -5.42 27.41
CA VAL A 95 -1.43 -4.32 27.28
C VAL A 95 -2.49 -4.67 26.24
N LYS A 96 -3.72 -4.22 26.46
CA LYS A 96 -4.77 -4.23 25.48
C LYS A 96 -4.44 -3.21 24.39
N ALA A 97 -4.61 -3.55 23.11
CA ALA A 97 -4.42 -2.59 22.04
C ALA A 97 -5.44 -1.43 22.13
N LYS A 98 -5.01 -0.22 21.77
CA LYS A 98 -5.89 0.97 21.79
C LYS A 98 -7.02 0.89 20.77
N GLY A 99 -6.82 0.16 19.67
CA GLY A 99 -7.73 0.00 18.57
C GLY A 99 -7.07 -0.73 17.41
N CYS A 100 -7.71 -0.69 16.25
CA CYS A 100 -7.16 -1.22 15.00
C CYS A 100 -6.94 -0.10 13.99
N GLY A 101 -5.85 -0.17 13.22
CA GLY A 101 -5.53 0.78 12.16
C GLY A 101 -5.31 0.07 10.83
N LEU A 102 -5.92 0.62 9.78
CA LEU A 102 -5.61 0.30 8.40
C LEU A 102 -4.47 1.20 7.96
N ILE A 103 -3.35 0.62 7.51
CA ILE A 103 -2.28 1.34 6.84
C ILE A 103 -2.44 1.13 5.34
N ASN A 104 -2.30 2.22 4.59
CA ASN A 104 -2.18 2.20 3.15
C ASN A 104 -0.73 2.52 2.81
N HIS A 105 -0.01 1.58 2.19
CA HIS A 105 1.42 1.74 1.90
C HIS A 105 1.68 2.90 0.93
N PHE A 106 2.83 3.54 1.08
CA PHE A 106 3.35 4.47 0.08
C PHE A 106 3.75 3.72 -1.20
N THR A 107 4.23 4.44 -2.22
CA THR A 107 4.63 3.81 -3.48
C THR A 107 5.74 2.78 -3.27
N ILE A 108 5.44 1.54 -3.63
CA ILE A 108 6.39 0.42 -3.74
C ILE A 108 6.42 -0.05 -5.19
N MET A 109 7.58 -0.48 -5.66
CA MET A 109 7.78 -1.00 -7.03
C MET A 109 8.54 -2.33 -7.03
N ALA A 110 9.14 -2.70 -5.90
CA ALA A 110 9.81 -3.98 -5.72
C ALA A 110 9.10 -4.84 -4.68
N ASP A 111 9.04 -6.15 -4.92
CA ASP A 111 8.36 -7.09 -4.02
C ASP A 111 8.95 -7.09 -2.60
N TYR A 112 10.27 -6.91 -2.47
CA TYR A 112 10.91 -6.82 -1.15
C TYR A 112 10.49 -5.60 -0.31
N GLN A 113 9.75 -4.65 -0.88
CA GLN A 113 9.24 -3.46 -0.18
C GLN A 113 7.83 -3.66 0.39
N CYS A 114 7.14 -4.75 0.00
CA CYS A 114 5.76 -4.96 0.43
C CYS A 114 5.65 -5.28 1.94
N PRO A 115 4.50 -5.03 2.56
CA PRO A 115 4.26 -5.17 4.00
C PRO A 115 4.72 -6.50 4.60
N THR A 116 4.52 -7.64 3.91
CA THR A 116 4.96 -8.96 4.37
C THR A 116 6.48 -9.15 4.37
N HIS A 117 7.25 -8.23 3.80
CA HIS A 117 8.71 -8.22 3.84
C HIS A 117 9.31 -7.18 4.80
N VAL A 118 8.50 -6.31 5.40
CA VAL A 118 8.96 -5.28 6.33
C VAL A 118 9.57 -5.93 7.59
N SER A 119 10.82 -5.59 7.88
CA SER A 119 11.54 -6.10 9.07
C SER A 119 12.33 -5.02 9.81
N ASN A 120 12.33 -3.78 9.31
CA ASN A 120 13.08 -2.69 9.89
C ASN A 120 12.21 -1.90 10.88
N ARG A 121 12.62 -1.83 12.16
CA ARG A 121 11.92 -1.05 13.19
C ARG A 121 11.82 0.46 12.92
N LEU A 122 12.62 0.97 11.99
CA LEU A 122 12.58 2.37 11.55
C LEU A 122 11.72 2.56 10.30
N SER A 123 11.11 1.50 9.77
CA SER A 123 10.07 1.65 8.75
C SER A 123 8.86 2.38 9.32
N GLN A 124 7.96 2.84 8.46
CA GLN A 124 6.70 3.44 8.87
C GLN A 124 5.91 2.51 9.80
N GLU A 125 5.75 1.26 9.41
CA GLU A 125 4.98 0.22 10.11
C GLU A 125 5.60 -0.10 11.47
N GLY A 126 6.93 -0.32 11.50
CA GLY A 126 7.66 -0.57 12.74
C GLY A 126 7.59 0.59 13.74
N ALA A 127 7.67 1.82 13.24
CA ALA A 127 7.55 3.02 14.05
C ALA A 127 6.11 3.24 14.57
N LEU A 128 5.11 3.01 13.72
CA LEU A 128 3.69 3.13 14.09
C LEU A 128 3.24 2.01 15.03
N ALA A 129 3.78 0.79 14.91
CA ALA A 129 3.47 -0.32 15.82
C ALA A 129 3.74 0.04 17.29
N ALA A 130 4.73 0.91 17.57
CA ALA A 130 5.03 1.38 18.93
C ALA A 130 3.89 2.19 19.56
N THR A 131 2.87 2.60 18.83
CA THR A 131 1.71 3.34 19.33
C THR A 131 0.65 2.48 20.03
N HIS A 132 0.87 1.15 20.05
CA HIS A 132 -0.01 0.14 20.66
C HIS A 132 -1.37 -0.04 19.98
N TYR A 133 -1.45 0.19 18.67
CA TYR A 133 -2.58 -0.25 17.83
C TYR A 133 -2.25 -1.58 17.17
N ILE A 134 -3.27 -2.34 16.80
CA ILE A 134 -3.16 -3.45 15.84
C ILE A 134 -3.22 -2.82 14.47
N LEU A 135 -2.10 -2.83 13.73
CA LEU A 135 -1.99 -2.19 12.42
C LEU A 135 -2.00 -3.25 11.33
N ILE A 136 -2.82 -3.05 10.30
CA ILE A 136 -3.03 -4.03 9.23
C ILE A 136 -2.78 -3.35 7.89
N GLU A 137 -2.01 -4.00 7.02
CA GLU A 137 -1.59 -3.45 5.74
C GLU A 137 -1.54 -4.56 4.67
N SER A 138 -2.22 -4.34 3.54
CA SER A 138 -2.21 -5.26 2.40
C SER A 138 -0.94 -5.09 1.57
N ASP A 139 -0.39 -6.19 1.03
CA ASP A 139 0.66 -6.11 0.00
C ASP A 139 0.11 -5.51 -1.32
N GLY A 140 -1.21 -5.64 -1.55
CA GLY A 140 -1.87 -5.14 -2.74
C GLY A 140 -1.68 -6.03 -3.96
N PHE A 141 -2.20 -5.57 -5.10
CA PHE A 141 -2.05 -6.27 -6.38
C PHE A 141 -0.61 -6.25 -6.88
N GLY A 142 -0.12 -7.39 -7.34
CA GLY A 142 1.19 -7.55 -7.95
C GLY A 142 2.34 -7.64 -6.94
N PHE A 143 2.06 -7.97 -5.66
CA PHE A 143 3.07 -8.16 -4.62
C PHE A 143 2.75 -9.35 -3.71
N GLY A 144 3.75 -9.80 -2.95
CA GLY A 144 3.61 -10.94 -2.07
C GLY A 144 3.22 -12.20 -2.82
N ILE A 145 2.11 -12.85 -2.43
CA ILE A 145 1.64 -14.05 -3.15
C ILE A 145 1.08 -13.77 -4.55
N ASP A 146 0.83 -12.50 -4.89
CA ASP A 146 0.29 -12.04 -6.19
C ASP A 146 1.38 -11.44 -7.10
N VAL A 147 2.66 -11.64 -6.79
CA VAL A 147 3.83 -10.99 -7.44
C VAL A 147 3.89 -11.16 -8.96
N GLU A 148 3.34 -12.24 -9.49
CA GLU A 148 3.31 -12.52 -10.94
C GLU A 148 2.28 -11.68 -11.72
N ARG A 149 1.41 -10.94 -11.02
CA ARG A 149 0.39 -10.08 -11.63
C ARG A 149 0.86 -8.63 -11.72
N ASP A 150 0.18 -7.86 -12.57
CA ASP A 150 0.46 -6.44 -12.74
C ASP A 150 0.04 -5.64 -11.51
N GLN A 151 0.89 -4.70 -11.12
CA GLN A 151 0.57 -3.74 -10.07
C GLN A 151 -0.56 -2.82 -10.52
N ARG A 152 -1.57 -2.62 -9.66
CA ARG A 152 -2.72 -1.73 -9.90
C ARG A 152 -2.49 -0.35 -9.25
N TYR A 153 -1.43 0.32 -9.67
CA TYR A 153 -0.98 1.59 -9.09
C TYR A 153 -2.00 2.71 -9.29
N LEU A 154 -2.40 3.35 -8.20
CA LEU A 154 -3.39 4.43 -8.14
C LEU A 154 -4.78 4.09 -8.76
N GLN A 155 -5.11 2.82 -8.91
CA GLN A 155 -6.47 2.39 -9.20
C GLN A 155 -7.30 2.43 -7.91
N GLY A 156 -7.82 3.63 -7.58
CA GLY A 156 -8.27 3.97 -6.26
C GLY A 156 -9.34 3.03 -5.68
N ARG A 157 -10.40 2.74 -6.44
CA ARG A 157 -11.48 1.86 -5.98
C ARG A 157 -11.01 0.43 -5.72
N ALA A 158 -10.20 -0.13 -6.62
CA ALA A 158 -9.69 -1.50 -6.49
C ALA A 158 -8.73 -1.59 -5.28
N THR A 159 -7.78 -0.66 -5.16
CA THR A 159 -6.83 -0.61 -4.03
C THR A 159 -7.53 -0.44 -2.68
N ALA A 160 -8.51 0.48 -2.59
CA ALA A 160 -9.24 0.69 -1.34
C ALA A 160 -10.04 -0.56 -0.93
N ARG A 161 -10.60 -1.29 -1.89
CA ARG A 161 -11.34 -2.53 -1.63
C ARG A 161 -10.44 -3.58 -0.99
N VAL A 162 -9.29 -3.88 -1.60
CA VAL A 162 -8.37 -4.90 -1.05
C VAL A 162 -7.81 -4.49 0.30
N ASN A 163 -7.60 -3.18 0.54
CA ASN A 163 -7.16 -2.69 1.84
C ASN A 163 -8.24 -2.87 2.92
N ILE A 164 -9.52 -2.62 2.61
CA ILE A 164 -10.64 -2.84 3.53
C ILE A 164 -10.78 -4.33 3.82
N ASP A 165 -10.71 -5.20 2.80
CA ASP A 165 -10.85 -6.65 2.97
C ASP A 165 -9.69 -7.22 3.81
N ALA A 166 -8.45 -6.78 3.59
CA ALA A 166 -7.30 -7.11 4.43
C ALA A 166 -7.51 -6.68 5.89
N PHE A 167 -8.01 -5.46 6.09
CA PHE A 167 -8.26 -4.93 7.43
C PHE A 167 -9.30 -5.76 8.19
N LEU A 168 -10.39 -6.14 7.56
CA LEU A 168 -11.44 -6.96 8.16
C LEU A 168 -10.94 -8.38 8.45
N ALA A 169 -10.24 -9.01 7.50
CA ALA A 169 -9.65 -10.33 7.68
C ALA A 169 -8.60 -10.33 8.81
N GLY A 170 -7.69 -9.34 8.83
CA GLY A 170 -6.69 -9.22 9.89
C GLY A 170 -7.32 -9.01 11.27
N ARG A 171 -8.37 -8.21 11.40
CA ARG A 171 -9.12 -8.06 12.66
C ARG A 171 -9.75 -9.38 13.10
N GLN A 172 -10.35 -10.13 12.19
CA GLN A 172 -10.93 -11.43 12.50
C GLN A 172 -9.85 -12.39 13.02
N LEU A 173 -8.71 -12.49 12.32
CA LEU A 173 -7.59 -13.34 12.74
C LEU A 173 -7.05 -12.95 14.12
N MET A 174 -6.94 -11.66 14.42
CA MET A 174 -6.49 -11.21 15.75
C MET A 174 -7.51 -11.54 16.84
N ALA A 175 -8.80 -11.48 16.56
CA ALA A 175 -9.82 -11.92 17.50
C ALA A 175 -9.74 -13.44 17.77
N GLU A 176 -9.55 -14.25 16.73
CA GLU A 176 -9.34 -15.69 16.84
C GLU A 176 -8.08 -16.06 17.62
N GLU A 177 -7.00 -15.28 17.48
CA GLU A 177 -5.77 -15.40 18.27
C GLU A 177 -5.96 -14.89 19.73
N GLY A 178 -7.15 -14.38 20.09
CA GLY A 178 -7.48 -13.92 21.42
C GLY A 178 -6.86 -12.57 21.81
N TYR A 179 -6.62 -11.70 20.82
CA TYR A 179 -6.27 -10.30 21.08
C TYR A 179 -7.51 -9.46 21.39
N GLU A 180 -7.35 -8.50 22.26
CA GLU A 180 -8.37 -7.52 22.59
C GLU A 180 -7.90 -6.12 22.24
N TRP A 181 -8.83 -5.27 21.80
CA TRP A 181 -8.55 -3.87 21.45
C TRP A 181 -9.70 -2.95 21.82
N GLY A 182 -9.44 -1.64 21.91
CA GLY A 182 -10.43 -0.60 22.09
C GLY A 182 -11.20 -0.27 20.81
N ASP A 183 -12.19 0.60 20.91
CA ASP A 183 -13.14 0.87 19.81
C ASP A 183 -12.60 1.80 18.71
N VAL A 184 -11.34 2.24 18.80
CA VAL A 184 -10.74 3.18 17.85
C VAL A 184 -10.40 2.48 16.54
N THR A 185 -10.89 3.02 15.43
CA THR A 185 -10.53 2.60 14.07
C THR A 185 -9.81 3.73 13.35
N LEU A 186 -8.60 3.42 12.85
CA LEU A 186 -7.72 4.37 12.18
C LEU A 186 -7.61 4.06 10.67
N ASN A 187 -7.32 5.11 9.89
CA ASN A 187 -6.96 5.00 8.48
C ASN A 187 -5.75 5.91 8.21
N LEU A 188 -4.61 5.30 7.88
CA LEU A 188 -3.30 5.95 7.80
C LEU A 188 -2.70 5.77 6.40
N GLY A 189 -2.00 6.79 5.88
CA GLY A 189 -1.31 6.65 4.61
C GLY A 189 -0.65 7.94 4.11
N TYR A 190 0.47 7.79 3.42
CA TYR A 190 1.20 8.90 2.80
C TYR A 190 1.44 8.62 1.31
N SER A 191 1.48 9.66 0.47
CA SER A 191 1.71 9.56 -0.97
C SER A 191 0.64 8.70 -1.65
N GLN A 192 0.98 7.59 -2.32
CA GLN A 192 0.01 6.59 -2.78
C GLN A 192 -0.95 6.19 -1.65
N GLY A 193 -0.42 6.01 -0.43
CA GLY A 193 -1.22 5.67 0.74
C GLY A 193 -2.20 6.77 1.14
N GLY A 194 -1.85 8.04 0.93
CA GLY A 194 -2.79 9.17 1.11
C GLY A 194 -3.96 9.08 0.14
N HIS A 195 -3.67 8.80 -1.13
CA HIS A 195 -4.70 8.59 -2.16
C HIS A 195 -5.60 7.39 -1.83
N SER A 196 -5.01 6.22 -1.59
CA SER A 196 -5.79 5.00 -1.27
C SER A 196 -6.55 5.13 0.04
N GLY A 197 -6.01 5.81 1.05
CA GLY A 197 -6.72 6.09 2.30
C GLY A 197 -7.96 6.98 2.10
N MET A 198 -7.89 7.98 1.23
CA MET A 198 -9.09 8.75 0.87
C MET A 198 -10.10 7.93 0.06
N TRP A 199 -9.65 7.00 -0.80
CA TRP A 199 -10.53 6.06 -1.46
C TRP A 199 -11.17 5.06 -0.49
N VAL A 200 -10.47 4.64 0.58
CA VAL A 200 -11.07 3.87 1.69
C VAL A 200 -12.23 4.66 2.30
N ASN A 201 -12.02 5.93 2.65
CA ASN A 201 -13.09 6.77 3.20
C ASN A 201 -14.28 6.90 2.23
N ARG A 202 -14.02 7.01 0.93
CA ARG A 202 -15.06 7.07 -0.11
C ARG A 202 -15.84 5.76 -0.18
N LEU A 203 -15.19 4.60 -0.26
CA LEU A 203 -15.87 3.30 -0.34
C LEU A 203 -16.72 3.02 0.90
N VAL A 204 -16.22 3.38 2.08
CA VAL A 204 -16.97 3.25 3.34
C VAL A 204 -18.21 4.15 3.32
N ALA A 205 -18.10 5.37 2.82
CA ALA A 205 -19.25 6.29 2.66
C ALA A 205 -20.25 5.77 1.62
N GLU A 206 -19.77 5.12 0.54
CA GLU A 206 -20.62 4.46 -0.47
C GLU A 206 -21.24 3.14 0.02
N GLY A 207 -20.90 2.67 1.20
CA GLY A 207 -21.51 1.50 1.84
C GLY A 207 -20.77 0.19 1.63
N TYR A 208 -19.55 0.20 1.07
CA TYR A 208 -18.78 -1.04 0.93
C TYR A 208 -18.48 -1.65 2.30
N ARG A 209 -18.95 -2.88 2.53
CA ARG A 209 -18.81 -3.65 3.77
C ARG A 209 -19.18 -2.84 5.05
N SER A 210 -20.11 -1.90 4.92
CA SER A 210 -20.46 -0.95 5.97
C SER A 210 -21.06 -1.59 7.22
N ASP A 211 -21.59 -2.80 7.11
CA ASP A 211 -22.14 -3.57 8.26
C ASP A 211 -21.03 -4.29 9.05
N GLU A 212 -19.84 -4.44 8.46
CA GLU A 212 -18.70 -5.14 9.05
C GLU A 212 -17.59 -4.16 9.47
N LEU A 213 -17.39 -3.09 8.68
CA LEU A 213 -16.39 -2.07 8.96
C LEU A 213 -16.95 -1.07 9.98
N PRO A 214 -16.32 -0.93 11.17
CA PRO A 214 -16.70 0.11 12.10
C PRO A 214 -16.47 1.51 11.49
N LYS A 215 -17.09 2.52 12.07
CA LYS A 215 -16.80 3.91 11.71
C LYS A 215 -15.29 4.17 11.84
N ILE A 216 -14.71 4.84 10.86
CA ILE A 216 -13.32 5.31 10.95
C ILE A 216 -13.31 6.55 11.85
N ASP A 217 -12.67 6.44 13.00
CA ASP A 217 -12.66 7.52 13.98
C ASP A 217 -11.69 8.62 13.61
N TYR A 218 -10.51 8.24 13.10
CA TYR A 218 -9.46 9.19 12.79
C TYR A 218 -8.63 8.75 11.61
N CYS A 219 -8.41 9.69 10.68
CA CYS A 219 -7.51 9.51 9.56
C CYS A 219 -6.29 10.43 9.70
N ILE A 220 -5.11 9.92 9.35
CA ILE A 220 -3.92 10.73 9.13
C ILE A 220 -3.44 10.39 7.73
N LEU A 221 -3.63 11.29 6.79
CA LEU A 221 -3.36 11.09 5.38
C LEU A 221 -2.48 12.23 4.87
N GLY A 222 -1.48 11.94 4.03
CA GLY A 222 -0.60 13.01 3.58
C GLY A 222 -0.07 12.81 2.17
N GLY A 223 0.33 13.91 1.51
CA GLY A 223 0.99 13.91 0.21
C GLY A 223 0.25 13.15 -0.88
N GLY A 224 -1.07 13.01 -0.77
CA GLY A 224 -1.85 12.15 -1.67
C GLY A 224 -2.15 12.81 -3.01
N PRO A 225 -1.96 12.11 -4.15
CA PRO A 225 -2.36 12.59 -5.47
C PRO A 225 -3.89 12.45 -5.66
N TYR A 226 -4.67 13.34 -5.06
CA TYR A 226 -6.13 13.29 -5.06
C TYR A 226 -6.76 13.68 -6.40
N ASP A 227 -6.00 14.40 -7.24
CA ASP A 227 -6.38 14.82 -8.60
C ASP A 227 -5.31 14.40 -9.61
N LEU A 228 -5.38 13.17 -10.06
CA LEU A 228 -4.42 12.59 -11.01
C LEU A 228 -4.44 13.31 -12.36
N TYR A 229 -5.59 13.83 -12.80
CA TYR A 229 -5.68 14.54 -14.05
C TYR A 229 -5.01 15.92 -13.99
N ALA A 230 -5.17 16.66 -12.90
CA ALA A 230 -4.44 17.91 -12.69
C ALA A 230 -2.91 17.68 -12.63
N ASN A 231 -2.47 16.58 -12.00
CA ASN A 231 -1.06 16.20 -12.00
C ASN A 231 -0.54 15.94 -13.43
N TYR A 232 -1.31 15.21 -14.25
CA TYR A 232 -0.97 15.01 -15.66
C TYR A 232 -0.81 16.34 -16.39
N LEU A 233 -1.78 17.25 -16.26
CA LEU A 233 -1.73 18.54 -16.94
C LEU A 233 -0.49 19.36 -16.54
N GLN A 234 -0.12 19.36 -15.25
CA GLN A 234 1.09 20.04 -14.79
C GLN A 234 2.37 19.40 -15.34
N LEU A 235 2.47 18.07 -15.31
CA LEU A 235 3.60 17.34 -15.87
C LEU A 235 3.76 17.60 -17.36
N ALA A 236 2.67 17.52 -18.12
CA ALA A 236 2.67 17.78 -19.56
C ALA A 236 3.07 19.23 -19.89
N ALA A 237 2.55 20.21 -19.15
CA ALA A 237 2.87 21.61 -19.35
C ALA A 237 4.33 21.94 -18.98
N ALA A 238 4.87 21.34 -17.93
CA ALA A 238 6.23 21.55 -17.47
C ALA A 238 7.27 20.74 -18.28
N ASN A 239 6.86 19.66 -18.94
CA ASN A 239 7.76 18.64 -19.52
C ASN A 239 8.84 18.21 -18.53
N LEU A 240 8.49 17.99 -17.28
CA LEU A 240 9.44 17.71 -16.21
C LEU A 240 8.82 16.78 -15.15
N SER A 241 9.56 15.77 -14.70
CA SER A 241 9.17 14.89 -13.58
C SER A 241 10.30 14.78 -12.55
N TYR A 242 9.92 14.84 -11.27
CA TYR A 242 10.80 14.55 -10.13
C TYR A 242 10.70 13.06 -9.70
N ASN A 243 9.73 12.33 -10.22
CA ASN A 243 9.62 10.87 -10.07
C ASN A 243 9.17 10.24 -11.40
N PRO A 244 10.06 10.16 -12.40
CA PRO A 244 9.71 9.59 -13.70
C PRO A 244 9.31 8.11 -13.65
N ALA A 245 9.81 7.33 -12.67
CA ALA A 245 9.36 5.95 -12.46
C ALA A 245 7.86 5.89 -12.11
N ALA A 246 7.39 6.77 -11.23
CA ALA A 246 5.98 6.83 -10.87
C ALA A 246 5.11 7.25 -12.07
N LEU A 247 5.57 8.18 -12.92
CA LEU A 247 4.86 8.55 -14.14
C LEU A 247 4.66 7.34 -15.08
N VAL A 248 5.73 6.58 -15.32
CA VAL A 248 5.65 5.37 -16.16
C VAL A 248 4.71 4.35 -15.55
N LEU A 249 4.79 4.13 -14.23
CA LEU A 249 3.93 3.18 -13.52
C LEU A 249 2.44 3.59 -13.56
N ILE A 250 2.12 4.89 -13.39
CA ILE A 250 0.74 5.39 -13.52
C ILE A 250 0.18 5.07 -14.92
N LEU A 251 0.95 5.40 -15.96
CA LEU A 251 0.52 5.17 -17.34
C LEU A 251 0.35 3.68 -17.62
N SER A 252 1.30 2.83 -17.22
CA SER A 252 1.20 1.36 -17.37
C SER A 252 -0.05 0.82 -16.67
N SER A 253 -0.28 1.22 -15.42
CA SER A 253 -1.46 0.79 -14.65
C SER A 253 -2.79 1.23 -15.30
N MET A 254 -2.85 2.42 -15.91
CA MET A 254 -4.04 2.89 -16.62
C MET A 254 -4.25 2.16 -17.95
N ILE A 255 -3.19 1.79 -18.65
CA ILE A 255 -3.26 1.05 -19.92
C ILE A 255 -3.75 -0.38 -19.68
N ASP A 256 -3.23 -1.06 -18.67
CA ASP A 256 -3.52 -2.46 -18.38
C ASP A 256 -4.79 -2.68 -17.52
N ALA A 257 -5.49 -1.62 -17.20
CA ALA A 257 -6.66 -1.64 -16.31
C ALA A 257 -7.94 -2.22 -16.95
N GLY A 258 -7.82 -3.24 -17.77
CA GLY A 258 -8.95 -4.06 -18.21
C GLY A 258 -10.01 -3.34 -19.08
N GLY A 259 -10.00 -3.65 -20.35
CA GLY A 259 -10.99 -3.14 -21.32
C GLY A 259 -10.56 -1.92 -22.12
N TYR A 260 -9.37 -1.38 -21.85
CA TYR A 260 -8.84 -0.23 -22.57
C TYR A 260 -8.24 -0.59 -23.91
N GLN A 261 -8.43 0.32 -24.88
CA GLN A 261 -7.92 0.12 -26.24
C GLN A 261 -6.50 0.69 -26.40
N VAL A 262 -6.05 1.56 -25.49
CA VAL A 262 -4.70 2.12 -25.52
C VAL A 262 -3.68 1.01 -25.28
N LYS A 263 -2.59 1.01 -26.04
CA LYS A 263 -1.46 0.10 -25.88
C LYS A 263 -0.22 0.88 -25.46
N SER A 264 0.68 0.22 -24.73
CA SER A 264 1.95 0.81 -24.26
C SER A 264 2.74 1.47 -25.38
N GLU A 265 2.76 0.85 -26.58
CA GLU A 265 3.43 1.38 -27.76
C GLU A 265 2.83 2.69 -28.30
N ALA A 266 1.60 3.02 -27.92
CA ALA A 266 0.99 4.29 -28.31
C ALA A 266 1.49 5.48 -27.49
N ILE A 267 1.92 5.24 -26.25
CA ILE A 267 2.27 6.30 -25.30
C ILE A 267 3.75 6.33 -24.95
N PHE A 268 4.41 5.20 -24.75
CA PHE A 268 5.82 5.15 -24.39
C PHE A 268 6.74 5.28 -25.59
N SER A 269 7.91 5.88 -25.39
CA SER A 269 8.92 5.99 -26.42
C SER A 269 9.47 4.61 -26.81
N ASP A 270 9.92 4.48 -28.07
CA ASP A 270 10.51 3.23 -28.57
C ASP A 270 11.81 2.85 -27.83
N ASP A 271 12.46 3.83 -27.19
CA ASP A 271 13.68 3.63 -26.39
C ASP A 271 13.36 3.16 -24.96
N LEU A 272 12.21 3.51 -24.41
CA LEU A 272 11.74 3.05 -23.09
C LEU A 272 11.12 1.65 -23.15
N MET A 273 10.35 1.33 -24.18
CA MET A 273 9.61 0.07 -24.28
C MET A 273 10.42 -1.19 -23.93
N PRO A 274 11.67 -1.37 -24.43
CA PRO A 274 12.46 -2.56 -24.09
C PRO A 274 12.88 -2.67 -22.61
N LEU A 275 12.78 -1.57 -21.86
CA LEU A 275 13.18 -1.53 -20.44
C LEU A 275 12.03 -1.87 -19.49
N LEU A 276 10.78 -1.75 -19.94
CA LEU A 276 9.60 -1.95 -19.08
C LEU A 276 9.57 -3.32 -18.40
N PRO A 277 9.79 -4.46 -19.10
CA PRO A 277 9.74 -5.77 -18.47
C PRO A 277 10.77 -5.94 -17.36
N GLU A 278 12.01 -5.48 -17.57
CA GLU A 278 13.04 -5.59 -16.55
C GLU A 278 12.80 -4.64 -15.37
N LEU A 279 12.48 -3.38 -15.63
CA LEU A 279 12.41 -2.36 -14.58
C LEU A 279 11.11 -2.42 -13.77
N PHE A 280 9.98 -2.80 -14.37
CA PHE A 280 8.67 -2.78 -13.73
C PHE A 280 8.09 -4.16 -13.49
N ASP A 281 8.03 -5.03 -14.51
CA ASP A 281 7.33 -6.31 -14.40
C ASP A 281 8.11 -7.30 -13.52
N SER A 282 9.46 -7.19 -13.46
CA SER A 282 10.30 -8.04 -12.64
C SER A 282 10.07 -7.88 -11.13
N LYS A 283 9.52 -6.76 -10.66
CA LYS A 283 9.36 -6.38 -9.25
C LYS A 283 10.66 -6.42 -8.42
N GLN A 284 11.81 -6.23 -9.08
CA GLN A 284 13.13 -6.29 -8.41
C GLN A 284 13.68 -4.91 -8.05
N TYR A 285 13.18 -3.85 -8.69
CA TYR A 285 13.74 -2.50 -8.56
C TYR A 285 12.79 -1.58 -7.81
N SER A 286 13.29 -0.88 -6.78
CA SER A 286 12.55 0.20 -6.14
C SER A 286 12.42 1.41 -7.07
N ASP A 287 11.49 2.32 -6.76
CA ASP A 287 11.34 3.61 -7.45
C ASP A 287 12.65 4.38 -7.58
N GLY A 288 13.42 4.43 -6.49
CA GLY A 288 14.73 5.09 -6.50
C GLY A 288 15.76 4.42 -7.41
N ALA A 289 15.72 3.09 -7.55
CA ALA A 289 16.60 2.36 -8.47
C ALA A 289 16.20 2.60 -9.92
N ILE A 290 14.91 2.57 -10.24
CA ILE A 290 14.39 2.85 -11.59
C ILE A 290 14.68 4.30 -11.99
N ASN A 291 14.40 5.25 -11.09
CA ASN A 291 14.69 6.67 -11.33
C ASN A 291 16.18 6.91 -11.63
N ARG A 292 17.09 6.22 -10.93
CA ARG A 292 18.53 6.32 -11.22
C ARG A 292 18.85 5.86 -12.64
N VAL A 293 18.27 4.73 -13.10
CA VAL A 293 18.45 4.27 -14.49
C VAL A 293 17.97 5.33 -15.48
N PHE A 294 16.83 5.96 -15.21
CA PHE A 294 16.30 7.01 -16.07
C PHE A 294 17.16 8.28 -16.07
N TYR A 295 17.64 8.73 -14.92
CA TYR A 295 18.54 9.88 -14.84
C TYR A 295 19.87 9.62 -15.55
N GLU A 296 20.44 8.43 -15.41
CA GLU A 296 21.69 8.06 -16.10
C GLU A 296 21.52 7.96 -17.61
N ARG A 297 20.35 7.49 -18.09
CA ARG A 297 20.10 7.28 -19.51
C ARG A 297 19.62 8.52 -20.25
N TYR A 298 18.74 9.31 -19.64
CA TYR A 298 18.00 10.38 -20.30
C TYR A 298 18.28 11.78 -19.74
N GLY A 299 18.97 11.91 -18.63
CA GLY A 299 19.18 13.16 -17.94
C GLY A 299 20.58 13.30 -17.37
N HIS A 300 20.67 14.04 -16.27
CA HIS A 300 21.87 14.17 -15.47
C HIS A 300 21.58 13.62 -14.07
N ALA A 301 22.40 12.68 -13.62
CA ALA A 301 22.22 11.96 -12.34
C ALA A 301 22.10 12.87 -11.10
N ASP A 302 22.61 14.09 -11.17
CA ASP A 302 22.65 15.04 -10.05
C ASP A 302 21.35 15.88 -9.92
N ASP A 303 20.49 15.93 -10.95
CA ASP A 303 19.38 16.88 -11.01
C ASP A 303 18.12 16.43 -10.29
N LYS A 304 18.00 15.14 -9.92
CA LYS A 304 16.80 14.54 -9.30
C LYS A 304 15.48 14.87 -10.03
N LYS A 305 15.56 15.21 -11.30
CA LYS A 305 14.45 15.56 -12.20
C LYS A 305 14.81 15.23 -13.63
N LEU A 306 13.80 14.95 -14.44
CA LEU A 306 13.99 14.54 -15.83
C LEU A 306 12.94 15.18 -16.72
N PRO A 307 13.31 15.75 -17.90
CA PRO A 307 12.35 15.99 -18.97
C PRO A 307 11.62 14.68 -19.32
N ILE A 308 10.32 14.74 -19.54
CA ILE A 308 9.52 13.51 -19.77
C ILE A 308 9.41 13.12 -21.25
N ASP A 309 9.73 14.03 -22.17
CA ASP A 309 9.72 13.75 -23.62
C ASP A 309 10.62 12.58 -24.08
N PRO A 310 11.72 12.20 -23.40
CA PRO A 310 12.43 10.95 -23.74
C PRO A 310 11.69 9.68 -23.34
N LEU A 311 10.76 9.74 -22.40
CA LEU A 311 10.02 8.58 -21.89
C LEU A 311 8.74 8.32 -22.65
N VAL A 312 8.11 9.38 -23.17
CA VAL A 312 6.79 9.30 -23.80
C VAL A 312 6.81 9.84 -25.24
N LYS A 313 5.86 9.41 -26.04
CA LYS A 313 5.64 9.93 -27.41
C LYS A 313 4.99 11.32 -27.38
N PRO A 314 5.08 12.12 -28.44
CA PRO A 314 4.46 13.45 -28.50
C PRO A 314 2.96 13.47 -28.23
N VAL A 315 2.26 12.36 -28.41
CA VAL A 315 0.84 12.18 -28.09
C VAL A 315 0.53 12.50 -26.62
N PHE A 316 1.47 12.25 -25.71
CA PHE A 316 1.32 12.56 -24.28
C PHE A 316 1.04 14.04 -24.00
N PHE A 317 1.55 14.93 -24.83
CA PHE A 317 1.41 16.38 -24.68
C PHE A 317 0.17 16.98 -25.38
N ASP A 318 -0.64 16.14 -26.03
CA ASP A 318 -1.87 16.56 -26.72
C ASP A 318 -3.09 15.92 -26.03
N GLU A 319 -3.67 16.65 -25.07
CA GLU A 319 -4.85 16.20 -24.32
C GLU A 319 -6.09 15.92 -25.18
N ASN A 320 -6.13 16.46 -26.41
CA ASN A 320 -7.24 16.27 -27.35
C ASN A 320 -7.07 15.03 -28.25
N ASN A 321 -5.93 14.37 -28.15
CA ASN A 321 -5.69 13.12 -28.89
C ASN A 321 -6.53 11.98 -28.28
N GLU A 322 -6.99 11.04 -29.12
CA GLU A 322 -7.82 9.91 -28.68
C GLU A 322 -7.17 9.09 -27.58
N VAL A 323 -5.83 8.81 -27.69
CA VAL A 323 -5.06 8.07 -26.70
C VAL A 323 -5.09 8.79 -25.33
N MET A 324 -4.78 10.10 -25.33
CA MET A 324 -4.77 10.87 -24.07
C MET A 324 -6.15 11.17 -23.56
N SER A 325 -7.16 11.26 -24.42
CA SER A 325 -8.55 11.39 -24.03
C SER A 325 -9.02 10.18 -23.21
N GLU A 326 -8.64 8.97 -23.62
CA GLU A 326 -8.94 7.74 -22.90
C GLU A 326 -8.16 7.66 -21.59
N ILE A 327 -6.85 7.93 -21.59
CA ILE A 327 -6.04 7.97 -20.37
C ILE A 327 -6.57 9.03 -19.40
N SER A 328 -6.92 10.22 -19.88
CA SER A 328 -7.47 11.30 -19.06
C SER A 328 -8.80 10.92 -18.41
N TYR A 329 -9.67 10.18 -19.11
CA TYR A 329 -10.87 9.61 -18.50
C TYR A 329 -10.56 8.75 -17.28
N TYR A 330 -9.53 7.93 -17.39
CA TYR A 330 -9.09 7.07 -16.27
C TYR A 330 -8.44 7.81 -15.13
N LEU A 331 -7.60 8.79 -15.43
CA LEU A 331 -7.03 9.65 -14.41
C LEU A 331 -8.15 10.33 -13.62
N LYS A 332 -9.20 10.83 -14.28
CA LYS A 332 -10.38 11.41 -13.61
C LYS A 332 -11.15 10.36 -12.82
N LEU A 333 -11.37 9.16 -13.36
CA LEU A 333 -12.07 8.06 -12.69
C LEU A 333 -11.40 7.64 -11.39
N ASN A 334 -10.06 7.67 -11.35
CA ASN A 334 -9.25 7.36 -10.19
C ASN A 334 -8.90 8.58 -9.32
N SER A 335 -9.33 9.77 -9.71
CA SER A 335 -9.29 10.97 -8.87
C SER A 335 -10.47 11.00 -7.91
N LEU A 336 -10.38 11.84 -6.87
CA LEU A 336 -11.36 11.92 -5.78
C LEU A 336 -12.23 13.18 -5.83
N VAL A 337 -11.97 14.07 -6.79
CA VAL A 337 -12.51 15.44 -6.80
C VAL A 337 -13.52 15.72 -7.91
N TYR A 338 -13.78 14.75 -8.80
CA TYR A 338 -14.66 14.95 -9.97
C TYR A 338 -16.11 14.53 -9.74
N ASP A 339 -16.40 13.72 -8.71
CA ASP A 339 -17.74 13.26 -8.36
C ASP A 339 -18.21 13.89 -7.06
N SER A 340 -19.51 13.93 -6.82
CA SER A 340 -20.06 14.38 -5.54
C SER A 340 -20.07 13.21 -4.53
N TRP A 341 -19.27 13.31 -3.49
CA TRP A 341 -19.22 12.38 -2.35
C TRP A 341 -18.63 13.07 -1.12
N LYS A 342 -18.80 12.49 0.06
CA LYS A 342 -18.18 12.97 1.30
C LYS A 342 -17.90 11.81 2.26
N PRO A 343 -16.88 11.90 3.12
CA PRO A 343 -16.53 10.84 4.08
C PRO A 343 -17.41 10.91 5.35
N ASP A 344 -18.73 10.78 5.23
CA ASP A 344 -19.70 10.95 6.31
C ASP A 344 -19.65 9.84 7.38
N LYS A 345 -18.90 8.77 7.14
CA LYS A 345 -18.59 7.71 8.12
C LYS A 345 -17.20 7.85 8.72
N THR A 346 -16.52 8.96 8.51
CA THR A 346 -15.21 9.28 9.07
C THR A 346 -15.36 10.39 10.11
N GLY A 347 -14.69 10.22 11.26
CA GLY A 347 -14.77 11.17 12.36
C GLY A 347 -13.99 12.44 12.10
N HIS A 348 -12.68 12.32 11.88
CA HIS A 348 -11.78 13.43 11.61
C HIS A 348 -10.65 13.03 10.66
N ILE A 349 -10.17 13.95 9.84
CA ILE A 349 -9.04 13.74 8.95
C ILE A 349 -7.99 14.83 9.19
N THR A 350 -6.75 14.43 9.55
CA THR A 350 -5.59 15.32 9.50
C THR A 350 -4.84 15.05 8.20
N PHE A 351 -4.74 16.05 7.36
CA PHE A 351 -3.87 16.02 6.17
C PHE A 351 -2.50 16.57 6.52
N VAL A 352 -1.44 15.95 5.95
CA VAL A 352 -0.06 16.42 6.07
C VAL A 352 0.53 16.58 4.67
N HIS A 353 0.73 17.82 4.20
CA HIS A 353 1.18 18.06 2.83
C HIS A 353 2.04 19.32 2.73
N ALA A 354 3.27 19.19 2.24
CA ALA A 354 4.16 20.35 2.06
C ALA A 354 3.75 21.19 0.86
N ARG A 355 3.86 22.52 0.99
CA ARG A 355 3.64 23.44 -0.14
C ARG A 355 4.71 23.31 -1.23
N ASN A 356 5.90 22.83 -0.87
CA ASN A 356 7.05 22.62 -1.76
C ASN A 356 7.13 21.20 -2.31
N ASP A 357 6.06 20.39 -2.18
CA ASP A 357 6.04 19.04 -2.70
C ASP A 357 6.17 19.04 -4.24
N GLU A 358 7.30 18.52 -4.72
CA GLU A 358 7.65 18.52 -6.14
C GLU A 358 7.16 17.27 -6.89
N VAL A 359 6.75 16.22 -6.16
CA VAL A 359 6.25 14.97 -6.72
C VAL A 359 4.73 14.98 -6.82
N VAL A 360 4.07 15.37 -5.72
CA VAL A 360 2.62 15.56 -5.65
C VAL A 360 2.33 17.03 -5.32
N PRO A 361 2.08 17.87 -6.33
CA PRO A 361 1.90 19.29 -6.13
C PRO A 361 0.79 19.60 -5.11
N PHE A 362 1.00 20.62 -4.28
CA PHE A 362 0.06 21.04 -3.22
C PHE A 362 -1.36 21.35 -3.75
N LEU A 363 -1.48 21.61 -5.05
CA LEU A 363 -2.77 21.73 -5.75
C LEU A 363 -3.71 20.53 -5.49
N ASN A 364 -3.15 19.32 -5.27
CA ASN A 364 -3.96 18.15 -4.90
C ASN A 364 -4.67 18.35 -3.57
N GLN A 365 -3.99 18.95 -2.59
CA GLN A 365 -4.56 19.27 -1.28
C GLN A 365 -5.63 20.37 -1.41
N GLU A 366 -5.36 21.42 -2.21
CA GLU A 366 -6.32 22.51 -2.46
C GLU A 366 -7.59 22.00 -3.14
N HIS A 367 -7.46 21.10 -4.13
CA HIS A 367 -8.61 20.48 -4.80
C HIS A 367 -9.40 19.58 -3.84
N MET A 368 -8.70 18.78 -3.00
CA MET A 368 -9.37 17.90 -2.03
C MET A 368 -10.11 18.70 -0.95
N GLU A 369 -9.48 19.74 -0.41
CA GLU A 369 -10.12 20.67 0.53
C GLU A 369 -11.39 21.29 -0.07
N SER A 370 -11.26 21.85 -1.27
CA SER A 370 -12.38 22.46 -1.99
C SER A 370 -13.53 21.47 -2.23
N HIS A 371 -13.19 20.24 -2.59
CA HIS A 371 -14.15 19.15 -2.79
C HIS A 371 -14.88 18.81 -1.47
N LEU A 372 -14.16 18.60 -0.37
CA LEU A 372 -14.75 18.26 0.93
C LEU A 372 -15.70 19.36 1.43
N LEU A 373 -15.27 20.61 1.35
CA LEU A 373 -16.08 21.76 1.77
C LEU A 373 -17.33 21.90 0.90
N ALA A 374 -17.20 21.77 -0.43
CA ALA A 374 -18.32 21.84 -1.37
C ALA A 374 -19.36 20.74 -1.12
N ASN A 375 -18.96 19.57 -0.61
CA ASN A 375 -19.84 18.45 -0.27
C ASN A 375 -20.27 18.44 1.22
N GLY A 376 -19.98 19.51 1.96
CA GLY A 376 -20.47 19.69 3.33
C GLY A 376 -19.72 18.86 4.39
N TYR A 377 -18.44 18.54 4.16
CA TYR A 377 -17.57 17.92 5.15
C TYR A 377 -16.47 18.89 5.57
N ALA A 378 -16.41 19.21 6.86
CA ALA A 378 -15.46 20.16 7.43
C ALA A 378 -14.71 19.60 8.67
N ALA A 379 -14.83 18.29 8.92
CA ALA A 379 -14.14 17.63 10.04
C ALA A 379 -12.72 17.25 9.66
N PHE A 380 -11.92 18.21 9.20
CA PHE A 380 -10.53 18.00 8.84
C PHE A 380 -9.65 19.19 9.22
N ASP A 381 -8.36 18.98 9.32
CA ASP A 381 -7.31 19.98 9.37
C ASP A 381 -6.17 19.65 8.39
N ILE A 382 -5.41 20.66 8.00
CA ILE A 382 -4.29 20.55 7.09
C ILE A 382 -3.03 21.05 7.80
N ASP A 383 -2.05 20.16 7.96
CA ASP A 383 -0.71 20.51 8.40
C ASP A 383 0.19 20.71 7.16
N ASP A 384 0.37 21.95 6.77
CA ASP A 384 1.24 22.38 5.68
C ASP A 384 2.54 23.04 6.20
N SER A 385 2.87 22.80 7.45
CA SER A 385 4.02 23.39 8.14
C SER A 385 5.38 22.86 7.68
N SER A 386 5.39 21.77 6.90
CA SER A 386 6.63 21.23 6.33
C SER A 386 7.17 22.15 5.23
N GLU A 387 8.45 22.51 5.35
CA GLU A 387 9.22 23.21 4.30
C GLU A 387 10.03 22.23 3.43
N GLY A 388 9.92 20.91 3.70
CA GLY A 388 10.63 19.84 3.02
C GLY A 388 10.03 19.46 1.66
N ASP A 389 10.76 18.63 0.95
CA ASP A 389 10.32 17.97 -0.28
C ASP A 389 9.30 16.84 0.04
N HIS A 390 8.83 16.13 -0.98
CA HIS A 390 7.90 15.02 -0.83
C HIS A 390 8.38 13.94 0.15
N LYS A 391 9.66 13.54 0.07
CA LYS A 391 10.25 12.48 0.91
C LYS A 391 10.50 12.94 2.34
N GLU A 392 10.99 14.16 2.51
CA GLU A 392 11.20 14.75 3.83
C GLU A 392 9.88 14.92 4.58
N THR A 393 8.83 15.34 3.86
CA THR A 393 7.49 15.46 4.42
C THR A 393 6.89 14.10 4.78
N GLY A 394 7.21 13.03 4.03
CA GLY A 394 6.83 11.66 4.38
C GLY A 394 7.41 11.21 5.73
N LEU A 395 8.66 11.58 6.03
CA LEU A 395 9.24 11.32 7.36
C LEU A 395 8.54 12.13 8.45
N LEU A 396 8.25 13.41 8.20
CA LEU A 396 7.51 14.26 9.16
C LEU A 396 6.08 13.74 9.37
N TYR A 397 5.43 13.22 8.33
CA TYR A 397 4.14 12.54 8.45
C TYR A 397 4.19 11.39 9.46
N VAL A 398 5.19 10.50 9.38
CA VAL A 398 5.33 9.37 10.32
C VAL A 398 5.51 9.89 11.75
N LEU A 399 6.35 10.89 11.96
CA LEU A 399 6.55 11.50 13.28
C LEU A 399 5.27 12.16 13.82
N LYS A 400 4.53 12.85 12.95
CA LYS A 400 3.22 13.44 13.29
C LYS A 400 2.21 12.38 13.65
N ALA A 401 2.12 11.31 12.86
CA ALA A 401 1.24 10.19 13.13
C ALA A 401 1.55 9.54 14.48
N ILE A 402 2.81 9.25 14.80
CA ILE A 402 3.22 8.74 16.10
C ILE A 402 2.79 9.69 17.23
N SER A 403 3.04 10.99 17.08
CA SER A 403 2.67 11.99 18.08
C SER A 403 1.16 12.01 18.32
N LEU A 404 0.36 12.10 17.25
CA LEU A 404 -1.10 12.13 17.33
C LEU A 404 -1.65 10.83 17.94
N LEU A 405 -1.23 9.66 17.45
CA LEU A 405 -1.72 8.36 17.91
C LEU A 405 -1.29 8.02 19.36
N SER A 406 -0.13 8.55 19.78
CA SER A 406 0.32 8.38 21.17
C SER A 406 -0.57 9.13 22.17
N THR A 407 -1.14 10.26 21.75
CA THR A 407 -1.97 11.15 22.58
C THR A 407 -3.45 11.08 22.26
N TYR A 408 -3.86 10.38 21.20
CA TYR A 408 -5.25 10.31 20.75
C TYR A 408 -6.13 9.66 21.83
N VAL A 409 -7.17 10.38 22.23
CA VAL A 409 -8.24 9.92 23.13
C VAL A 409 -9.55 10.03 22.34
N PRO A 410 -10.31 8.94 22.16
CA PRO A 410 -11.59 8.98 21.46
C PRO A 410 -12.56 9.97 22.12
N ALA A 411 -13.38 10.63 21.28
CA ALA A 411 -14.46 11.48 21.75
C ALA A 411 -15.39 10.67 22.68
N GLY A 412 -15.57 11.11 23.91
CA GLY A 412 -16.32 10.42 24.97
C GLY A 412 -15.45 9.78 26.06
N MET A 413 -14.13 9.61 25.84
CA MET A 413 -13.18 9.25 26.90
C MET A 413 -12.55 10.48 27.58
N GLU A 414 -12.75 11.68 27.06
CA GLU A 414 -12.27 12.92 27.68
C GLU A 414 -12.81 13.13 29.10
N GLU A 415 -13.96 12.57 29.46
CA GLU A 415 -14.52 12.67 30.80
C GLU A 415 -13.72 11.85 31.83
N VAL A 416 -13.09 10.74 31.43
CA VAL A 416 -12.32 9.88 32.37
C VAL A 416 -10.98 10.53 32.73
N PHE A 417 -10.38 11.30 31.82
CA PHE A 417 -9.12 12.01 32.10
C PHE A 417 -9.30 13.38 32.77
N ARG A 418 -10.51 13.93 32.79
CA ARG A 418 -10.82 15.16 33.57
C ARG A 418 -10.88 14.92 35.07
N GLU A 419 -10.91 13.69 35.54
CA GLU A 419 -10.94 13.33 36.97
C GLU A 419 -9.54 13.09 37.60
N ILE A 420 -8.43 13.43 36.95
CA ILE A 420 -7.18 13.59 37.72
C ILE A 420 -7.38 14.90 38.50
N PRO A 421 -7.48 14.85 39.86
CA PRO A 421 -7.71 16.05 40.62
C PRO A 421 -6.65 17.08 40.28
N SER A 422 -7.05 18.25 39.85
CA SER A 422 -6.16 19.36 39.48
C SER A 422 -5.19 19.77 40.59
N GLU A 423 -5.38 19.26 41.79
CA GLU A 423 -4.60 19.49 42.99
C GLU A 423 -3.57 18.39 43.30
N GLN A 424 -3.55 17.27 42.56
CA GLN A 424 -2.56 16.23 42.83
C GLN A 424 -1.16 16.71 42.42
N ARG A 425 -0.21 16.55 43.34
CA ARG A 425 1.17 16.99 43.17
C ARG A 425 2.03 15.84 42.63
N HIS A 426 2.89 16.16 41.71
CA HIS A 426 3.71 15.19 40.94
C HIS A 426 5.18 15.60 40.93
N ASP A 427 6.04 14.60 40.85
CA ASP A 427 7.45 14.79 40.55
C ASP A 427 7.62 14.75 39.03
N ILE A 428 8.40 15.69 38.49
CA ILE A 428 8.64 15.83 37.06
C ILE A 428 10.11 15.59 36.77
N TYR A 429 10.35 14.68 35.83
CA TYR A 429 11.69 14.27 35.41
C TYR A 429 11.96 14.62 33.96
N SER A 430 13.22 14.83 33.61
CA SER A 430 13.70 14.84 32.23
C SER A 430 13.74 13.41 31.63
N LEU A 431 13.90 13.29 30.33
CA LEU A 431 14.00 11.98 29.64
C LEU A 431 15.16 11.11 30.12
N ASP A 432 16.24 11.72 30.62
CA ASP A 432 17.40 11.06 31.21
C ASP A 432 17.21 10.71 32.71
N GLY A 433 15.97 10.87 33.24
CA GLY A 433 15.60 10.50 34.61
C GLY A 433 16.00 11.52 35.67
N ARG A 434 16.45 12.70 35.33
CA ARG A 434 16.79 13.76 36.28
C ARG A 434 15.52 14.45 36.79
N LEU A 435 15.36 14.56 38.10
CA LEU A 435 14.27 15.34 38.73
C LEU A 435 14.38 16.82 38.36
N ILE A 436 13.35 17.37 37.70
CA ILE A 436 13.28 18.78 37.30
C ILE A 436 12.43 19.60 38.23
N ARG A 437 11.33 19.04 38.72
CA ARG A 437 10.41 19.65 39.69
C ARG A 437 9.91 18.61 40.65
N HIS A 438 9.75 19.01 41.90
CA HIS A 438 9.28 18.15 42.98
C HIS A 438 7.92 18.63 43.47
N GLN A 439 6.95 17.71 43.53
CA GLN A 439 5.63 17.91 44.12
C GLN A 439 4.91 19.18 43.63
N ILE A 440 4.80 19.36 42.32
CA ILE A 440 4.00 20.44 41.71
C ILE A 440 2.75 19.89 41.03
N THR A 441 1.71 20.72 40.94
CA THR A 441 0.49 20.36 40.21
C THR A 441 0.76 20.38 38.69
N LEU A 442 -0.07 19.67 37.90
CA LEU A 442 0.04 19.70 36.42
C LEU A 442 -0.14 21.13 35.89
N SER A 443 -1.01 21.93 36.50
CA SER A 443 -1.21 23.34 36.13
C SER A 443 0.02 24.21 36.39
N GLU A 444 0.70 23.99 37.52
CA GLU A 444 1.97 24.66 37.84
C GLU A 444 3.09 24.20 36.88
N ALA A 445 3.14 22.89 36.55
CA ALA A 445 4.06 22.33 35.59
C ALA A 445 3.88 22.97 34.20
N TYR A 446 2.64 23.07 33.75
CA TYR A 446 2.31 23.65 32.44
C TYR A 446 2.72 25.13 32.35
N ARG A 447 2.64 25.89 33.42
CA ARG A 447 3.04 27.30 33.46
C ARG A 447 4.53 27.52 33.63
N SER A 448 5.23 26.66 34.38
CA SER A 448 6.60 26.91 34.85
C SER A 448 7.69 26.16 34.05
N LEU A 449 7.34 25.10 33.34
CA LEU A 449 8.33 24.34 32.57
C LEU A 449 8.53 24.98 31.22
N PRO A 450 9.76 25.01 30.68
CA PRO A 450 10.01 25.30 29.27
C PRO A 450 9.32 24.31 28.35
N LYS A 451 9.25 24.64 27.04
CA LYS A 451 8.88 23.65 26.01
C LYS A 451 9.84 22.46 26.10
N GLY A 452 9.32 21.25 26.00
CA GLY A 452 10.17 20.08 26.11
C GLY A 452 9.38 18.82 26.44
N ILE A 453 10.12 17.72 26.56
CA ILE A 453 9.59 16.40 26.90
C ILE A 453 9.94 16.09 28.35
N TYR A 454 8.96 15.66 29.11
CA TYR A 454 9.05 15.39 30.54
C TYR A 454 8.46 14.03 30.90
N ILE A 455 8.87 13.45 32.00
CA ILE A 455 8.28 12.25 32.58
C ILE A 455 7.51 12.66 33.87
N ILE A 456 6.22 12.34 33.89
CA ILE A 456 5.35 12.57 35.05
C ILE A 456 4.61 11.27 35.35
N ASN A 457 4.72 10.74 36.54
CA ASN A 457 4.15 9.44 36.96
C ASN A 457 4.54 8.28 36.03
N GLY A 458 5.78 8.29 35.50
CA GLY A 458 6.24 7.28 34.54
C GLY A 458 5.72 7.46 33.11
N GLN A 459 4.89 8.48 32.86
CA GLN A 459 4.36 8.81 31.55
C GLN A 459 5.12 9.96 30.94
N LYS A 460 5.42 9.83 29.63
CA LYS A 460 6.05 10.87 28.82
C LYS A 460 5.02 11.95 28.48
N ILE A 461 5.31 13.19 28.87
CA ILE A 461 4.47 14.35 28.56
C ILE A 461 5.28 15.31 27.69
N VAL A 462 4.67 15.78 26.62
CA VAL A 462 5.24 16.79 25.73
C VAL A 462 4.58 18.13 26.07
N LYS A 463 5.35 19.12 26.43
CA LYS A 463 4.87 20.50 26.55
C LYS A 463 5.14 21.21 25.22
N GLU A 464 4.11 21.38 24.43
CA GLU A 464 4.05 22.27 23.28
C GLU A 464 3.43 23.59 23.72
N PHE A 465 4.01 24.73 23.37
CA PHE A 465 3.53 26.12 23.55
C PHE A 465 3.16 26.59 24.96
#